data_b3b64e71d62085e5388b1568c9273ec2
#
_entry.id   b3b64e71d62085e5388b1568c9273ec2
#
_cell.length_a   1.000
_cell.length_b   1.000
_cell.length_c   1.000
_cell.angle_alpha   90.00
_cell.angle_beta   90.00
_cell.angle_gamma   90.00
#
_symmetry.space_group_name_H-M   'P 1'
#
loop_
_entity.id
_entity.type
_entity.pdbx_description
1 polymer ?
#
loop_
_entity_poly.entity_id
_entity_poly.type
_entity_poly.pdbx_seq_one_letter_code
_entity_poly.pdbx_strand_id
1 'polypeptide(L)'
;MGGRRFGVFAECLLTGVWVVVAAVPLVTVPAAVAAGAAHLRRHLAHEAGGWREFVADWRAAARRGWLVGVAGWGAVALLWADLVVVRAGGLPGGAVVGVVGVLVMFAVVVAGVRAAVGWRPGASWRGLLAAAGRGTVRDPAGSLVLVCGVAVVGVSGWFAVPLAAPAVGVLVAAGVVVEGRG
;
A
#
# COMPACT_ATOMS: atom_id res chain seq x y z
N MET A 1 -6.76 17.72 25.44
CA MET A 1 -6.70 17.48 23.98
C MET A 1 -5.42 16.79 23.50
N GLY A 2 -4.29 16.88 24.19
CA GLY A 2 -3.01 16.27 23.79
C GLY A 2 -2.98 14.74 23.84
N GLY A 3 -3.54 14.10 24.86
CA GLY A 3 -3.43 12.65 25.05
C GLY A 3 -4.10 11.81 23.96
N ARG A 4 -5.18 12.29 23.34
CA ARG A 4 -5.90 11.59 22.27
C ARG A 4 -5.12 11.59 20.94
N ARG A 5 -4.43 12.69 20.64
CA ARG A 5 -3.56 12.77 19.44
C ARG A 5 -2.32 11.91 19.59
N PHE A 6 -1.76 11.85 20.78
CA PHE A 6 -0.61 10.99 21.10
C PHE A 6 -0.99 9.51 21.00
N GLY A 7 -2.18 9.11 21.49
CA GLY A 7 -2.68 7.74 21.37
C GLY A 7 -2.81 7.29 19.91
N VAL A 8 -3.43 8.11 19.04
CA VAL A 8 -3.56 7.81 17.60
C VAL A 8 -2.19 7.71 16.93
N PHE A 9 -1.25 8.58 17.28
CA PHE A 9 0.12 8.53 16.74
C PHE A 9 0.84 7.25 17.15
N ALA A 10 0.78 6.88 18.43
CA ALA A 10 1.39 5.65 18.94
C ALA A 10 0.80 4.41 18.26
N GLU A 11 -0.52 4.39 18.03
CA GLU A 11 -1.19 3.29 17.34
C GLU A 11 -0.80 3.19 15.86
N CYS A 12 -0.63 4.32 15.18
CA CYS A 12 -0.09 4.34 13.82
C CYS A 12 1.32 3.74 13.75
N LEU A 13 2.19 4.08 14.72
CA LEU A 13 3.53 3.51 14.80
C LEU A 13 3.49 2.00 15.03
N LEU A 14 2.69 1.55 15.99
CA LEU A 14 2.54 0.13 16.31
C LEU A 14 2.01 -0.65 15.10
N THR A 15 0.99 -0.13 14.43
CA THR A 15 0.44 -0.71 13.21
C THR A 15 1.50 -0.79 12.11
N GLY A 16 2.31 0.25 11.94
CA GLY A 16 3.42 0.28 10.99
C GLY A 16 4.43 -0.84 11.25
N VAL A 17 4.82 -1.07 12.51
CA VAL A 17 5.70 -2.18 12.90
C VAL A 17 5.08 -3.53 12.53
N TRP A 18 3.81 -3.75 12.86
CA TRP A 18 3.13 -5.01 12.55
C TRP A 18 3.04 -5.26 11.04
N VAL A 19 2.75 -4.21 10.28
CA VAL A 19 2.70 -4.29 8.81
C VAL A 19 4.07 -4.64 8.24
N VAL A 20 5.15 -3.98 8.69
CA VAL A 20 6.51 -4.28 8.23
C VAL A 20 6.90 -5.72 8.55
N VAL A 21 6.66 -6.20 9.77
CA VAL A 21 6.93 -7.59 10.15
C VAL A 21 6.12 -8.58 9.31
N ALA A 22 4.83 -8.31 9.09
CA ALA A 22 3.96 -9.16 8.29
C ALA A 22 4.27 -9.08 6.77
N ALA A 23 4.97 -8.05 6.32
CA ALA A 23 5.39 -7.84 4.94
C ALA A 23 6.79 -8.43 4.62
N VAL A 24 7.48 -9.02 5.60
CA VAL A 24 8.81 -9.65 5.40
C VAL A 24 8.79 -10.64 4.22
N PRO A 25 7.78 -11.53 4.06
CA PRO A 25 7.60 -12.21 2.79
C PRO A 25 6.94 -11.24 1.80
N LEU A 26 7.71 -10.63 0.90
CA LEU A 26 7.27 -9.58 -0.03
C LEU A 26 5.92 -9.84 -0.72
N VAL A 27 5.59 -11.10 -0.95
CA VAL A 27 4.30 -11.51 -1.55
C VAL A 27 3.10 -11.23 -0.64
N THR A 28 3.31 -11.06 0.67
CA THR A 28 2.25 -10.78 1.66
C THR A 28 2.03 -9.30 1.91
N VAL A 29 2.77 -8.40 1.25
CA VAL A 29 2.62 -6.95 1.38
C VAL A 29 1.16 -6.49 1.25
N PRO A 30 0.37 -6.91 0.23
CA PRO A 30 -1.03 -6.50 0.13
C PRO A 30 -1.86 -6.95 1.34
N ALA A 31 -1.62 -8.16 1.84
CA ALA A 31 -2.32 -8.69 3.02
C ALA A 31 -1.92 -7.97 4.31
N ALA A 32 -0.64 -7.62 4.47
CA ALA A 32 -0.14 -6.87 5.61
C ALA A 32 -0.75 -5.45 5.67
N VAL A 33 -0.79 -4.75 4.55
CA VAL A 33 -1.44 -3.44 4.42
C VAL A 33 -2.94 -3.53 4.69
N ALA A 34 -3.61 -4.57 4.18
CA ALA A 34 -5.04 -4.81 4.41
C ALA A 34 -5.36 -5.00 5.91
N ALA A 35 -4.56 -5.81 6.60
CA ALA A 35 -4.69 -6.04 8.05
C ALA A 35 -4.41 -4.75 8.85
N GLY A 36 -3.38 -3.98 8.48
CA GLY A 36 -3.09 -2.69 9.09
C GLY A 36 -4.23 -1.69 8.93
N ALA A 37 -4.82 -1.59 7.74
CA ALA A 37 -5.96 -0.74 7.48
C ALA A 37 -7.21 -1.18 8.26
N ALA A 38 -7.46 -2.48 8.38
CA ALA A 38 -8.55 -3.02 9.18
C ALA A 38 -8.36 -2.71 10.68
N HIS A 39 -7.14 -2.84 11.19
CA HIS A 39 -6.78 -2.50 12.56
C HIS A 39 -7.00 -1.01 12.85
N LEU A 40 -6.49 -0.11 12.01
CA LEU A 40 -6.67 1.34 12.17
C LEU A 40 -8.15 1.74 12.10
N ARG A 41 -8.95 1.13 11.22
CA ARG A 41 -10.40 1.41 11.17
C ARG A 41 -11.10 1.03 12.47
N ARG A 42 -10.78 -0.15 13.06
CA ARG A 42 -11.32 -0.55 14.38
C ARG A 42 -10.91 0.44 15.46
N HIS A 43 -9.64 0.83 15.50
CA HIS A 43 -9.17 1.82 16.48
C HIS A 43 -9.92 3.16 16.36
N LEU A 44 -10.14 3.64 15.12
CA LEU A 44 -10.90 4.87 14.87
C LEU A 44 -12.40 4.73 15.24
N ALA A 45 -12.96 3.52 15.12
CA ALA A 45 -14.31 3.20 15.55
C ALA A 45 -14.43 2.96 17.08
N HIS A 46 -13.33 3.09 17.83
CA HIS A 46 -13.26 2.80 19.27
C HIS A 46 -13.58 1.34 19.61
N GLU A 47 -13.39 0.43 18.67
CA GLU A 47 -13.56 -1.00 18.88
C GLU A 47 -12.28 -1.61 19.47
N ALA A 48 -12.44 -2.64 20.30
CA ALA A 48 -11.32 -3.39 20.82
C ALA A 48 -10.63 -4.13 19.68
N GLY A 49 -9.33 -3.91 19.52
CA GLY A 49 -8.51 -4.57 18.53
C GLY A 49 -7.08 -4.73 19.06
N GLY A 50 -6.40 -5.80 18.63
CA GLY A 50 -5.04 -6.08 19.07
C GLY A 50 -4.30 -6.96 18.08
N TRP A 51 -3.18 -7.50 18.51
CA TRP A 51 -2.33 -8.37 17.69
C TRP A 51 -3.08 -9.59 17.14
N ARG A 52 -3.96 -10.20 17.95
CA ARG A 52 -4.71 -11.41 17.53
C ARG A 52 -5.65 -11.13 16.37
N GLU A 53 -6.37 -10.01 16.40
CA GLU A 53 -7.26 -9.54 15.35
C GLU A 53 -6.48 -9.16 14.10
N PHE A 54 -5.34 -8.48 14.26
CA PHE A 54 -4.44 -8.17 13.16
C PHE A 54 -3.97 -9.43 12.44
N VAL A 55 -3.49 -10.45 13.19
CA VAL A 55 -3.03 -11.72 12.61
C VAL A 55 -4.17 -12.49 11.94
N ALA A 56 -5.39 -12.46 12.51
CA ALA A 56 -6.55 -13.09 11.90
C ALA A 56 -6.90 -12.45 10.56
N ASP A 57 -6.92 -11.11 10.49
CA ASP A 57 -7.16 -10.37 9.25
C ASP A 57 -6.05 -10.60 8.22
N TRP A 58 -4.78 -10.57 8.68
CA TRP A 58 -3.64 -10.86 7.81
C TRP A 58 -3.76 -12.24 7.17
N ARG A 59 -4.06 -13.30 7.95
CA ARG A 59 -4.26 -14.65 7.43
C ARG A 59 -5.45 -14.74 6.46
N ALA A 60 -6.55 -14.06 6.77
CA ALA A 60 -7.73 -14.02 5.93
C ALA A 60 -7.45 -13.32 4.60
N ALA A 61 -6.77 -12.18 4.64
CA ALA A 61 -6.35 -11.43 3.46
C ALA A 61 -5.30 -12.20 2.63
N ALA A 62 -4.33 -12.87 3.29
CA ALA A 62 -3.25 -13.59 2.64
C ALA A 62 -3.73 -14.81 1.85
N ARG A 63 -4.83 -15.47 2.23
CA ARG A 63 -5.35 -16.68 1.55
C ARG A 63 -5.51 -16.52 0.03
N ARG A 64 -5.87 -15.32 -0.44
CA ARG A 64 -5.98 -14.97 -1.87
C ARG A 64 -5.14 -13.76 -2.26
N GLY A 65 -4.71 -12.98 -1.29
CA GLY A 65 -3.90 -11.77 -1.49
C GLY A 65 -2.46 -12.06 -1.92
N TRP A 66 -1.92 -13.25 -1.66
CA TRP A 66 -0.60 -13.62 -2.14
C TRP A 66 -0.49 -13.61 -3.66
N LEU A 67 -1.56 -14.00 -4.37
CA LEU A 67 -1.62 -13.92 -5.84
C LEU A 67 -1.53 -12.47 -6.32
N VAL A 68 -2.19 -11.56 -5.62
CA VAL A 68 -2.10 -10.11 -5.90
C VAL A 68 -0.68 -9.61 -5.64
N GLY A 69 -0.04 -10.09 -4.57
CA GLY A 69 1.35 -9.79 -4.28
C GLY A 69 2.29 -10.26 -5.38
N VAL A 70 2.20 -11.52 -5.79
CA VAL A 70 3.01 -12.08 -6.89
C VAL A 70 2.77 -11.33 -8.20
N ALA A 71 1.50 -11.09 -8.57
CA ALA A 71 1.17 -10.37 -9.80
C ALA A 71 1.67 -8.91 -9.75
N GLY A 72 1.51 -8.24 -8.61
CA GLY A 72 1.98 -6.86 -8.41
C GLY A 72 3.50 -6.76 -8.51
N TRP A 73 4.24 -7.62 -7.81
CA TRP A 73 5.70 -7.65 -7.93
C TRP A 73 6.18 -8.03 -9.32
N GLY A 74 5.50 -8.98 -9.98
CA GLY A 74 5.78 -9.33 -11.39
C GLY A 74 5.58 -8.15 -12.33
N ALA A 75 4.49 -7.39 -12.18
CA ALA A 75 4.25 -6.20 -12.97
C ALA A 75 5.30 -5.11 -12.72
N VAL A 76 5.66 -4.85 -11.46
CA VAL A 76 6.71 -3.88 -11.12
C VAL A 76 8.07 -4.31 -11.68
N ALA A 77 8.42 -5.59 -11.56
CA ALA A 77 9.69 -6.12 -12.09
C ALA A 77 9.75 -6.01 -13.62
N LEU A 78 8.64 -6.31 -14.33
CA LEU A 78 8.56 -6.19 -15.77
C LEU A 78 8.72 -4.72 -16.21
N LEU A 79 7.97 -3.80 -15.60
CA LEU A 79 8.06 -2.37 -15.90
C LEU A 79 9.44 -1.80 -15.57
N TRP A 80 10.08 -2.30 -14.51
CA TRP A 80 11.45 -1.95 -14.19
C TRP A 80 12.44 -2.43 -15.25
N ALA A 81 12.28 -3.68 -15.72
CA ALA A 81 13.12 -4.22 -16.80
C ALA A 81 12.95 -3.41 -18.09
N ASP A 82 11.70 -3.06 -18.46
CA ASP A 82 11.43 -2.18 -19.60
C ASP A 82 12.15 -0.83 -19.45
N LEU A 83 12.12 -0.24 -18.27
CA LEU A 83 12.79 1.04 -18.00
C LEU A 83 14.30 0.93 -18.14
N VAL A 84 14.91 -0.17 -17.70
CA VAL A 84 16.35 -0.44 -17.88
C VAL A 84 16.72 -0.53 -19.36
N VAL A 85 15.92 -1.26 -20.15
CA VAL A 85 16.12 -1.38 -21.61
C VAL A 85 16.01 -0.02 -22.30
N VAL A 86 15.01 0.77 -21.96
CA VAL A 86 14.81 2.12 -22.49
C VAL A 86 16.02 3.04 -22.17
N ARG A 87 16.55 2.95 -20.95
CA ARG A 87 17.73 3.73 -20.54
C ARG A 87 19.02 3.31 -21.22
N ALA A 88 19.11 2.06 -21.68
CA ALA A 88 20.26 1.58 -22.44
C ALA A 88 20.40 2.20 -23.85
N GLY A 89 19.45 3.04 -24.27
CA GLY A 89 19.61 3.99 -25.39
C GLY A 89 19.38 3.43 -26.78
N GLY A 90 18.76 2.27 -26.93
CA GLY A 90 18.56 1.62 -28.23
C GLY A 90 17.27 1.96 -28.99
N LEU A 91 16.32 2.71 -28.40
CA LEU A 91 14.98 2.87 -28.99
C LEU A 91 14.69 4.33 -29.37
N PRO A 92 14.34 4.61 -30.64
CA PRO A 92 13.79 5.91 -31.01
C PRO A 92 12.47 6.13 -30.26
N GLY A 93 12.35 7.28 -29.56
CA GLY A 93 11.16 7.56 -28.71
C GLY A 93 11.25 6.98 -27.30
N GLY A 94 12.38 6.42 -26.86
CA GLY A 94 12.60 5.82 -25.55
C GLY A 94 12.21 6.72 -24.38
N ALA A 95 12.38 8.04 -24.50
CA ALA A 95 11.97 8.99 -23.45
C ALA A 95 10.45 8.94 -23.19
N VAL A 96 9.62 8.86 -24.23
CA VAL A 96 8.15 8.78 -24.10
C VAL A 96 7.75 7.45 -23.48
N VAL A 97 8.34 6.35 -23.97
CA VAL A 97 8.09 5.00 -23.42
C VAL A 97 8.50 4.93 -21.95
N GLY A 98 9.63 5.51 -21.58
CA GLY A 98 10.10 5.59 -20.21
C GLY A 98 9.14 6.37 -19.29
N VAL A 99 8.66 7.53 -19.72
CA VAL A 99 7.68 8.31 -18.94
C VAL A 99 6.39 7.52 -18.76
N VAL A 100 5.84 6.93 -19.83
CA VAL A 100 4.63 6.10 -19.76
C VAL A 100 4.84 4.92 -18.82
N GLY A 101 5.98 4.21 -18.92
CA GLY A 101 6.32 3.10 -18.03
C GLY A 101 6.34 3.49 -16.56
N VAL A 102 6.96 4.63 -16.22
CA VAL A 102 6.97 5.17 -14.85
C VAL A 102 5.55 5.50 -14.37
N LEU A 103 4.73 6.15 -15.19
CA LEU A 103 3.35 6.48 -14.83
C LEU A 103 2.51 5.22 -14.60
N VAL A 104 2.65 4.21 -15.44
CA VAL A 104 1.96 2.92 -15.28
C VAL A 104 2.44 2.21 -14.01
N MET A 105 3.74 2.23 -13.70
CA MET A 105 4.27 1.65 -12.48
C MET A 105 3.65 2.32 -11.24
N PHE A 106 3.58 3.64 -11.19
CA PHE A 106 2.91 4.35 -10.10
C PHE A 106 1.43 4.01 -10.01
N ALA A 107 0.73 3.94 -11.14
CA ALA A 107 -0.69 3.56 -11.17
C ALA A 107 -0.92 2.16 -10.60
N VAL A 108 -0.08 1.18 -10.94
CA VAL A 108 -0.14 -0.19 -10.42
C VAL A 108 0.07 -0.22 -8.91
N VAL A 109 1.08 0.49 -8.41
CA VAL A 109 1.38 0.55 -6.97
C VAL A 109 0.24 1.22 -6.22
N VAL A 110 -0.26 2.36 -6.69
CA VAL A 110 -1.38 3.08 -6.06
C VAL A 110 -2.65 2.23 -6.06
N ALA A 111 -2.99 1.60 -7.17
CA ALA A 111 -4.13 0.70 -7.25
C ALA A 111 -3.98 -0.48 -6.27
N GLY A 112 -2.77 -1.03 -6.13
CA GLY A 112 -2.46 -2.07 -5.15
C GLY A 112 -2.69 -1.62 -3.72
N VAL A 113 -2.21 -0.43 -3.35
CA VAL A 113 -2.41 0.16 -2.01
C VAL A 113 -3.89 0.43 -1.76
N ARG A 114 -4.61 1.06 -2.70
CA ARG A 114 -6.06 1.31 -2.59
C ARG A 114 -6.84 0.01 -2.40
N ALA A 115 -6.56 -1.02 -3.20
CA ALA A 115 -7.21 -2.31 -3.08
C ALA A 115 -6.96 -2.96 -1.72
N ALA A 116 -5.71 -2.90 -1.22
CA ALA A 116 -5.35 -3.43 0.08
C ALA A 116 -6.04 -2.67 1.22
N VAL A 117 -6.02 -1.33 1.18
CA VAL A 117 -6.68 -0.50 2.20
C VAL A 117 -8.21 -0.68 2.16
N GLY A 118 -8.81 -0.82 0.98
CA GLY A 118 -10.25 -1.08 0.84
C GLY A 118 -10.68 -2.49 1.25
N TRP A 119 -9.74 -3.39 1.57
CA TRP A 119 -10.05 -4.77 1.91
C TRP A 119 -10.88 -4.87 3.20
N ARG A 120 -11.83 -5.82 3.18
CA ARG A 120 -12.67 -6.22 4.32
C ARG A 120 -12.83 -7.74 4.30
N PRO A 121 -13.09 -8.39 5.44
CA PRO A 121 -13.37 -9.82 5.49
C PRO A 121 -14.48 -10.20 4.49
N GLY A 122 -14.22 -11.19 3.66
CA GLY A 122 -15.14 -11.65 2.61
C GLY A 122 -15.05 -10.90 1.27
N ALA A 123 -14.33 -9.77 1.18
CA ALA A 123 -14.19 -9.03 -0.08
C ALA A 123 -13.35 -9.79 -1.11
N SER A 124 -13.73 -9.70 -2.39
CA SER A 124 -12.97 -10.29 -3.49
C SER A 124 -11.84 -9.36 -3.93
N TRP A 125 -10.62 -9.86 -4.00
CA TRP A 125 -9.46 -9.09 -4.45
C TRP A 125 -9.62 -8.56 -5.90
N ARG A 126 -10.29 -9.32 -6.78
CA ARG A 126 -10.55 -8.87 -8.16
C ARG A 126 -11.47 -7.65 -8.18
N GLY A 127 -12.54 -7.67 -7.38
CA GLY A 127 -13.45 -6.53 -7.26
C GLY A 127 -12.76 -5.30 -6.68
N LEU A 128 -11.92 -5.49 -5.66
CA LEU A 128 -11.13 -4.41 -5.04
C LEU A 128 -10.14 -3.79 -6.03
N LEU A 129 -9.40 -4.60 -6.80
CA LEU A 129 -8.47 -4.09 -7.81
C LEU A 129 -9.20 -3.33 -8.92
N ALA A 130 -10.35 -3.83 -9.38
CA ALA A 130 -11.15 -3.12 -10.38
C ALA A 130 -11.71 -1.78 -9.85
N ALA A 131 -12.15 -1.75 -8.59
CA ALA A 131 -12.60 -0.52 -7.93
C ALA A 131 -11.43 0.46 -7.72
N ALA A 132 -10.29 -0.03 -7.24
CA ALA A 132 -9.08 0.76 -7.02
C ALA A 132 -8.54 1.38 -8.31
N GLY A 133 -8.54 0.63 -9.42
CA GLY A 133 -8.15 1.15 -10.72
C GLY A 133 -9.03 2.31 -11.18
N ARG A 134 -10.36 2.19 -11.02
CA ARG A 134 -11.28 3.30 -11.30
C ARG A 134 -11.08 4.48 -10.35
N GLY A 135 -10.86 4.22 -9.07
CA GLY A 135 -10.58 5.24 -8.05
C GLY A 135 -9.30 6.01 -8.32
N THR A 136 -8.25 5.34 -8.81
CA THR A 136 -6.97 5.97 -9.14
C THR A 136 -7.12 7.03 -10.23
N VAL A 137 -8.01 6.80 -11.21
CA VAL A 137 -8.28 7.77 -12.28
C VAL A 137 -9.25 8.86 -11.83
N ARG A 138 -10.26 8.53 -11.02
CA ARG A 138 -11.31 9.46 -10.61
C ARG A 138 -10.89 10.43 -9.50
N ASP A 139 -9.94 10.01 -8.66
CA ASP A 139 -9.42 10.81 -7.56
C ASP A 139 -7.90 10.99 -7.70
N PRO A 140 -7.46 11.93 -8.55
CA PRO A 140 -6.04 12.19 -8.77
C PRO A 140 -5.36 12.78 -7.52
N ALA A 141 -6.08 13.55 -6.71
CA ALA A 141 -5.53 14.14 -5.49
C ALA A 141 -5.22 13.07 -4.43
N GLY A 142 -6.16 12.14 -4.18
CA GLY A 142 -5.92 11.01 -3.29
C GLY A 142 -4.82 10.08 -3.83
N SER A 143 -4.77 9.88 -5.14
CA SER A 143 -3.70 9.09 -5.78
C SER A 143 -2.33 9.74 -5.57
N LEU A 144 -2.21 11.06 -5.69
CA LEU A 144 -0.97 11.80 -5.44
C LEU A 144 -0.52 11.67 -3.98
N VAL A 145 -1.43 11.77 -3.02
CA VAL A 145 -1.12 11.55 -1.60
C VAL A 145 -0.54 10.15 -1.37
N LEU A 146 -1.13 9.13 -1.99
CA LEU A 146 -0.64 7.75 -1.87
C LEU A 146 0.72 7.55 -2.56
N VAL A 147 0.95 8.18 -3.73
CA VAL A 147 2.27 8.18 -4.41
C VAL A 147 3.33 8.79 -3.49
N CYS A 148 3.06 9.97 -2.92
CA CYS A 148 3.96 10.61 -1.98
C CYS A 148 4.24 9.72 -0.76
N GLY A 149 3.20 9.09 -0.20
CA GLY A 149 3.34 8.17 0.93
C GLY A 149 4.22 6.95 0.58
N VAL A 150 4.02 6.34 -0.58
CA VAL A 150 4.86 5.22 -1.07
C VAL A 150 6.30 5.67 -1.30
N ALA A 151 6.50 6.86 -1.86
CA ALA A 151 7.84 7.43 -2.06
C ALA A 151 8.55 7.65 -0.72
N VAL A 152 7.85 8.19 0.28
CA VAL A 152 8.39 8.37 1.65
C VAL A 152 8.77 7.02 2.26
N VAL A 153 7.93 5.99 2.13
CA VAL A 153 8.26 4.63 2.61
C VAL A 153 9.52 4.10 1.92
N GLY A 154 9.63 4.26 0.60
CA GLY A 154 10.78 3.80 -0.17
C GLY A 154 12.07 4.52 0.22
N VAL A 155 12.03 5.83 0.34
CA VAL A 155 13.18 6.64 0.79
C VAL A 155 13.56 6.31 2.24
N SER A 156 12.58 6.21 3.13
CA SER A 156 12.82 5.86 4.54
C SER A 156 13.48 4.47 4.69
N GLY A 157 13.01 3.49 3.90
CA GLY A 157 13.59 2.13 3.89
C GLY A 157 15.02 2.10 3.33
N TRP A 158 15.35 3.01 2.40
CA TRP A 158 16.69 3.13 1.85
C TRP A 158 17.70 3.68 2.86
N PHE A 159 17.32 4.72 3.62
CA PHE A 159 18.22 5.37 4.57
C PHE A 159 18.31 4.66 5.91
N ALA A 160 17.22 4.14 6.41
CA ALA A 160 17.20 3.41 7.68
C ALA A 160 15.93 2.54 7.78
N VAL A 161 16.11 1.23 7.79
CA VAL A 161 15.01 0.25 7.91
C VAL A 161 14.06 0.55 9.07
N PRO A 162 14.52 1.00 10.27
CA PRO A 162 13.62 1.37 11.36
C PRO A 162 12.67 2.54 11.05
N LEU A 163 13.05 3.44 10.13
CA LEU A 163 12.19 4.57 9.72
C LEU A 163 11.07 4.15 8.77
N ALA A 164 11.18 2.99 8.13
CA ALA A 164 10.12 2.47 7.28
C ALA A 164 8.84 2.15 8.07
N ALA A 165 8.95 1.71 9.32
CA ALA A 165 7.79 1.35 10.13
C ALA A 165 6.83 2.54 10.38
N PRO A 166 7.29 3.70 10.90
CA PRO A 166 6.42 4.86 11.03
C PRO A 166 5.88 5.37 9.68
N ALA A 167 6.70 5.34 8.62
CA ALA A 167 6.29 5.76 7.30
C ALA A 167 5.17 4.87 6.72
N VAL A 168 5.25 3.55 6.90
CA VAL A 168 4.19 2.60 6.52
C VAL A 168 2.92 2.85 7.33
N GLY A 169 3.02 3.09 8.64
CA GLY A 169 1.86 3.41 9.48
C GLY A 169 1.11 4.66 8.98
N VAL A 170 1.86 5.72 8.63
CA VAL A 170 1.28 6.95 8.06
C VAL A 170 0.67 6.70 6.68
N LEU A 171 1.32 5.91 5.82
CA LEU A 171 0.77 5.54 4.51
C LEU A 171 -0.56 4.81 4.64
N VAL A 172 -0.65 3.82 5.55
CA VAL A 172 -1.89 3.07 5.80
C VAL A 172 -2.98 4.00 6.32
N ALA A 173 -2.65 4.90 7.25
CA ALA A 173 -3.59 5.89 7.77
C ALA A 173 -4.09 6.84 6.67
N ALA A 174 -3.19 7.37 5.83
CA ALA A 174 -3.55 8.20 4.68
C ALA A 174 -4.47 7.45 3.71
N GLY A 175 -4.20 6.17 3.43
CA GLY A 175 -5.04 5.32 2.59
C GLY A 175 -6.45 5.17 3.16
N VAL A 176 -6.58 4.92 4.47
CA VAL A 176 -7.90 4.82 5.13
C VAL A 176 -8.70 6.12 4.99
N VAL A 177 -8.04 7.29 5.12
CA VAL A 177 -8.69 8.59 4.97
C VAL A 177 -9.11 8.84 3.51
N VAL A 178 -8.26 8.50 2.55
CA VAL A 178 -8.55 8.67 1.10
C VAL A 178 -9.73 7.79 0.68
N GLU A 179 -9.74 6.52 1.06
CA GLU A 179 -10.84 5.59 0.72
C GLU A 179 -12.14 5.88 1.50
N GLY A 180 -12.07 6.58 2.64
CA GLY A 180 -13.24 7.00 3.41
C GLY A 180 -13.96 8.23 2.85
N ARG A 181 -13.41 8.90 1.84
CA ARG A 181 -14.01 10.10 1.20
C ARG A 181 -14.90 9.77 0.00
N GLY A 182 -14.82 8.56 -0.53
CA GLY A 182 -15.60 8.08 -1.68
C GLY A 182 -16.76 7.23 -1.26
#